data_b26a544ed218180a51d084fd47103503
#
_entry.id   b26a544ed218180a51d084fd47103503
#
_cell.length_a   1.000
_cell.length_b   1.000
_cell.length_c   1.000
_cell.angle_alpha   90.00
_cell.angle_beta   90.00
_cell.angle_gamma   90.00
#
_symmetry.space_group_name_H-M   'P 1'
#
loop_
_entity.id
_entity.type
_entity.pdbx_description
1 polymer ?
#
loop_
_entity_poly.entity_id
_entity_poly.type
_entity_poly.pdbx_seq_one_letter_code
_entity_poly.pdbx_strand_id
1 'polypeptide(L)'
;AGGGVHCAWWLIGFEDDPNQSCEIDIFEILGTDVNRIWSTVHSWKDSTIQYHTEHPWFANKKLAEEFHVYGFDWTPEGVTVYVDGIQVMTHKATITYPLVQIISFYDNRKAKNGWTGTYDPSVPYPKSSDIDYIRMYKKIPEGCQAVPENELRITSIEPARLQVSEGKATLRDIDGHVTRELLYTPSFVNVHYNDGTVTQQFVEWEPLDDKALRLVQDAGTVIVNGKITGLPDGLLKGQEATLIITTTKND
;
A
#
# COMPACT_ATOMS: atom_id res chain seq x y z
N ALA A 1 -10.49 -23.69 -11.50
CA ALA A 1 -11.52 -22.87 -12.13
C ALA A 1 -12.90 -23.29 -11.62
N GLY A 2 -13.92 -22.46 -11.82
CA GLY A 2 -15.29 -22.67 -11.36
C GLY A 2 -15.84 -21.45 -10.64
N GLY A 3 -17.19 -21.33 -10.60
CA GLY A 3 -17.84 -20.21 -9.95
C GLY A 3 -17.50 -20.13 -8.46
N GLY A 4 -17.37 -18.92 -7.95
CA GLY A 4 -16.92 -18.63 -6.60
C GLY A 4 -15.42 -18.36 -6.46
N VAL A 5 -14.60 -18.83 -7.41
CA VAL A 5 -13.14 -18.68 -7.35
C VAL A 5 -12.69 -17.33 -7.89
N HIS A 6 -11.77 -16.71 -7.18
CA HIS A 6 -11.12 -15.46 -7.56
C HIS A 6 -9.64 -15.49 -7.17
N CYS A 7 -8.79 -15.07 -8.09
CA CYS A 7 -7.37 -14.90 -7.88
C CYS A 7 -6.99 -13.48 -8.31
N ALA A 8 -6.30 -12.73 -7.45
CA ALA A 8 -5.93 -11.36 -7.74
C ALA A 8 -4.55 -11.00 -7.21
N TRP A 9 -3.93 -10.05 -7.90
CA TRP A 9 -2.79 -9.29 -7.43
C TRP A 9 -3.14 -7.81 -7.50
N TRP A 10 -3.14 -7.17 -6.35
CA TRP A 10 -3.61 -5.81 -6.20
C TRP A 10 -2.82 -5.04 -5.14
N LEU A 11 -2.92 -3.74 -5.18
CA LEU A 11 -2.29 -2.84 -4.23
C LEU A 11 -3.35 -1.87 -3.71
N ILE A 12 -3.31 -1.58 -2.41
CA ILE A 12 -4.25 -0.67 -1.78
C ILE A 12 -3.54 0.34 -0.89
N GLY A 13 -4.03 1.56 -0.88
CA GLY A 13 -3.61 2.61 0.02
C GLY A 13 -4.21 2.47 1.43
N PHE A 14 -4.05 3.50 2.24
CA PHE A 14 -4.57 3.53 3.60
C PHE A 14 -6.00 4.04 3.60
N GLU A 15 -6.93 3.19 4.02
CA GLU A 15 -8.34 3.56 4.16
C GLU A 15 -8.59 4.63 5.23
N ASP A 16 -7.67 4.77 6.18
CA ASP A 16 -7.75 5.77 7.26
C ASP A 16 -7.45 7.19 6.76
N ASP A 17 -6.72 7.33 5.64
CA ASP A 17 -6.53 8.61 4.96
C ASP A 17 -7.30 8.62 3.64
N PRO A 18 -8.43 9.34 3.55
CA PRO A 18 -9.22 9.39 2.33
C PRO A 18 -8.45 9.80 1.08
N ASN A 19 -7.41 10.65 1.23
CA ASN A 19 -6.59 11.11 0.10
C ASN A 19 -5.49 10.11 -0.28
N GLN A 20 -5.40 8.97 0.38
CA GLN A 20 -4.44 7.89 0.12
C GLN A 20 -5.11 6.53 0.01
N SER A 21 -6.37 6.48 -0.37
CA SER A 21 -7.20 5.28 -0.34
C SER A 21 -7.38 4.60 -1.69
N CYS A 22 -6.59 4.92 -2.71
CA CYS A 22 -6.74 4.28 -4.01
C CYS A 22 -6.35 2.79 -3.99
N GLU A 23 -6.81 2.07 -4.99
CA GLU A 23 -6.48 0.66 -5.23
C GLU A 23 -6.06 0.47 -6.69
N ILE A 24 -5.07 -0.37 -6.91
CA ILE A 24 -4.62 -0.78 -8.23
C ILE A 24 -4.77 -2.29 -8.33
N ASP A 25 -5.67 -2.77 -9.18
CA ASP A 25 -5.77 -4.18 -9.51
C ASP A 25 -4.89 -4.47 -10.72
N ILE A 26 -3.77 -5.16 -10.49
CA ILE A 26 -2.88 -5.58 -11.56
C ILE A 26 -3.56 -6.62 -12.41
N PHE A 27 -4.12 -7.62 -11.74
CA PHE A 27 -5.04 -8.55 -12.35
C PHE A 27 -6.06 -9.10 -11.36
N GLU A 28 -7.26 -9.35 -11.86
CA GLU A 28 -8.28 -10.19 -11.25
C GLU A 28 -8.68 -11.26 -12.26
N ILE A 29 -8.57 -12.52 -11.88
CA ILE A 29 -8.95 -13.67 -12.69
C ILE A 29 -10.07 -14.40 -11.97
N LEU A 30 -11.21 -14.52 -12.65
CA LEU A 30 -12.37 -15.23 -12.13
C LEU A 30 -12.35 -16.69 -12.58
N GLY A 31 -12.69 -17.59 -11.68
CA GLY A 31 -12.77 -19.02 -12.00
C GLY A 31 -13.82 -19.38 -13.04
N THR A 32 -14.77 -18.48 -13.31
CA THR A 32 -15.77 -18.61 -14.40
C THR A 32 -15.21 -18.28 -15.77
N ASP A 33 -14.11 -17.51 -15.84
CA ASP A 33 -13.50 -17.09 -17.10
C ASP A 33 -11.98 -16.89 -16.94
N VAL A 34 -11.26 -17.98 -16.96
CA VAL A 34 -9.78 -18.02 -16.76
C VAL A 34 -8.97 -17.53 -17.97
N ASN A 35 -9.62 -17.09 -19.02
CA ASN A 35 -9.00 -16.48 -20.18
C ASN A 35 -8.97 -14.96 -20.10
N ARG A 36 -9.60 -14.39 -19.07
CA ARG A 36 -9.77 -12.95 -18.91
C ARG A 36 -9.05 -12.46 -17.68
N ILE A 37 -8.43 -11.31 -17.85
CA ILE A 37 -7.92 -10.49 -16.76
C ILE A 37 -8.75 -9.23 -16.71
N TRP A 38 -9.16 -8.85 -15.51
CA TRP A 38 -9.66 -7.52 -15.21
C TRP A 38 -8.53 -6.74 -14.55
N SER A 39 -8.34 -5.50 -14.96
CA SER A 39 -7.42 -4.57 -14.30
C SER A 39 -8.11 -3.23 -14.12
N THR A 40 -7.97 -2.67 -12.94
CA THR A 40 -8.71 -1.47 -12.55
C THR A 40 -7.84 -0.56 -11.68
N VAL A 41 -8.09 0.73 -11.74
CA VAL A 41 -7.66 1.69 -10.71
C VAL A 41 -8.90 2.26 -10.06
N HIS A 42 -9.09 1.96 -8.78
CA HIS A 42 -10.18 2.51 -7.99
C HIS A 42 -9.71 3.72 -7.19
N SER A 43 -10.42 4.82 -7.30
CA SER A 43 -10.15 6.02 -6.49
C SER A 43 -10.62 5.87 -5.04
N TRP A 44 -11.63 5.04 -4.82
CA TRP A 44 -12.37 4.95 -3.56
C TRP A 44 -12.75 6.35 -3.03
N LYS A 45 -12.07 6.82 -1.98
CA LYS A 45 -12.30 8.15 -1.40
C LYS A 45 -11.27 9.19 -1.84
N ASP A 46 -10.23 8.79 -2.58
CA ASP A 46 -9.21 9.71 -3.07
C ASP A 46 -9.73 10.50 -4.27
N SER A 47 -10.10 11.75 -4.03
CA SER A 47 -10.63 12.65 -5.05
C SER A 47 -9.60 13.12 -6.08
N THR A 48 -8.32 12.86 -5.84
CA THR A 48 -7.22 13.21 -6.76
C THR A 48 -7.03 12.18 -7.86
N ILE A 49 -7.56 10.98 -7.67
CA ILE A 49 -7.48 9.87 -8.62
C ILE A 49 -8.78 9.79 -9.42
N GLN A 50 -8.67 9.81 -10.73
CA GLN A 50 -9.81 9.49 -11.59
C GLN A 50 -10.06 7.99 -11.58
N TYR A 51 -11.31 7.61 -11.41
CA TYR A 51 -11.73 6.23 -11.61
C TYR A 51 -11.56 5.86 -13.07
N HIS A 52 -10.86 4.78 -13.34
CA HIS A 52 -10.75 4.18 -14.64
C HIS A 52 -11.65 2.95 -14.69
N THR A 53 -12.51 2.93 -15.68
CA THR A 53 -13.37 1.78 -15.93
C THR A 53 -12.54 0.51 -16.05
N GLU A 54 -13.03 -0.57 -15.50
CA GLU A 54 -12.45 -1.90 -15.65
C GLU A 54 -12.16 -2.21 -17.11
N HIS A 55 -10.93 -2.60 -17.39
CA HIS A 55 -10.51 -3.00 -18.72
C HIS A 55 -10.27 -4.50 -18.75
N PRO A 56 -11.18 -5.29 -19.36
CA PRO A 56 -10.92 -6.71 -19.59
C PRO A 56 -9.88 -6.88 -20.69
N TRP A 57 -8.90 -7.70 -20.44
CA TRP A 57 -8.02 -8.23 -21.46
C TRP A 57 -8.24 -9.73 -21.64
N PHE A 58 -8.32 -10.18 -22.88
CA PHE A 58 -8.60 -11.56 -23.21
C PHE A 58 -7.32 -12.23 -23.70
N ALA A 59 -6.87 -13.26 -22.99
CA ALA A 59 -5.84 -14.14 -23.48
C ALA A 59 -6.41 -15.11 -24.52
N ASN A 60 -5.60 -15.49 -25.49
CA ASN A 60 -5.96 -16.54 -26.44
C ASN A 60 -5.70 -17.95 -25.90
N LYS A 61 -5.44 -18.08 -24.61
CA LYS A 61 -5.20 -19.33 -23.86
C LYS A 61 -5.77 -19.20 -22.44
N LYS A 62 -5.88 -20.33 -21.73
CA LYS A 62 -6.29 -20.36 -20.34
C LYS A 62 -5.12 -20.02 -19.44
N LEU A 63 -5.22 -18.92 -18.70
CA LEU A 63 -4.19 -18.44 -17.79
C LEU A 63 -4.00 -19.31 -16.53
N ALA A 64 -4.90 -20.26 -16.29
CA ALA A 64 -4.85 -21.18 -15.16
C ALA A 64 -4.17 -22.53 -15.46
N GLU A 65 -3.67 -22.75 -16.67
CA GLU A 65 -3.10 -24.05 -17.08
C GLU A 65 -1.56 -24.09 -17.01
N GLU A 66 -0.90 -22.93 -16.94
CA GLU A 66 0.56 -22.82 -16.86
C GLU A 66 0.97 -21.55 -16.07
N PHE A 67 2.24 -21.46 -15.71
CA PHE A 67 2.77 -20.24 -15.11
C PHE A 67 2.88 -19.12 -16.15
N HIS A 68 2.51 -17.92 -15.72
CA HIS A 68 2.62 -16.69 -16.48
C HIS A 68 3.36 -15.63 -15.68
N VAL A 69 4.08 -14.76 -16.37
CA VAL A 69 4.71 -13.60 -15.74
C VAL A 69 3.76 -12.41 -15.83
N TYR A 70 3.23 -12.02 -14.68
CA TYR A 70 2.45 -10.78 -14.55
C TYR A 70 3.37 -9.69 -14.06
N GLY A 71 3.34 -8.53 -14.68
CA GLY A 71 4.16 -7.40 -14.32
C GLY A 71 3.40 -6.10 -14.41
N PHE A 72 3.89 -5.09 -13.69
CA PHE A 72 3.40 -3.72 -13.88
C PHE A 72 4.51 -2.72 -13.66
N ASP A 73 4.44 -1.61 -14.40
CA ASP A 73 5.21 -0.41 -14.16
C ASP A 73 4.30 0.61 -13.48
N TRP A 74 4.73 1.09 -12.33
CA TRP A 74 4.06 2.17 -11.62
C TRP A 74 4.96 3.39 -11.62
N THR A 75 4.50 4.42 -12.29
CA THR A 75 5.22 5.69 -12.50
C THR A 75 4.31 6.88 -12.17
N PRO A 76 4.84 8.11 -12.06
CA PRO A 76 4.02 9.29 -11.89
C PRO A 76 2.99 9.52 -13.01
N GLU A 77 3.22 8.95 -14.20
CA GLU A 77 2.33 9.06 -15.36
C GLU A 77 1.18 8.04 -15.33
N GLY A 78 1.33 6.98 -14.53
CA GLY A 78 0.30 5.96 -14.41
C GLY A 78 0.84 4.55 -14.17
N VAL A 79 -0.03 3.59 -14.40
CA VAL A 79 0.26 2.16 -14.23
C VAL A 79 0.10 1.46 -15.57
N THR A 80 1.11 0.71 -15.97
CA THR A 80 1.07 -0.13 -17.17
C THR A 80 1.22 -1.58 -16.77
N VAL A 81 0.30 -2.43 -17.24
CA VAL A 81 0.23 -3.86 -16.90
C VAL A 81 0.71 -4.72 -18.06
N TYR A 82 1.45 -5.76 -17.73
CA TYR A 82 2.05 -6.70 -18.69
C TYR A 82 1.69 -8.13 -18.34
N VAL A 83 1.53 -8.95 -19.37
CA VAL A 83 1.43 -10.42 -19.26
C VAL A 83 2.43 -11.04 -20.22
N ASP A 84 3.33 -11.86 -19.68
CA ASP A 84 4.43 -12.50 -20.46
C ASP A 84 5.26 -11.50 -21.28
N GLY A 85 5.49 -10.30 -20.73
CA GLY A 85 6.22 -9.21 -21.39
C GLY A 85 5.41 -8.40 -22.40
N ILE A 86 4.15 -8.77 -22.65
CA ILE A 86 3.25 -8.04 -23.54
C ILE A 86 2.47 -7.00 -22.73
N GLN A 87 2.55 -5.73 -23.15
CA GLN A 87 1.71 -4.69 -22.57
C GLN A 87 0.23 -4.95 -22.89
N VAL A 88 -0.59 -5.06 -21.86
CA VAL A 88 -2.01 -5.39 -22.01
C VAL A 88 -2.92 -4.22 -21.64
N MET A 89 -2.53 -3.40 -20.67
CA MET A 89 -3.32 -2.26 -20.19
C MET A 89 -2.46 -1.11 -19.72
N THR A 90 -3.01 0.11 -19.76
CA THR A 90 -2.42 1.32 -19.15
C THR A 90 -3.52 2.16 -18.51
N HIS A 91 -3.31 2.52 -17.26
CA HIS A 91 -4.17 3.43 -16.51
C HIS A 91 -3.41 4.74 -16.25
N LYS A 92 -4.03 5.87 -16.57
CA LYS A 92 -3.51 7.19 -16.25
C LYS A 92 -3.95 7.57 -14.84
N ALA A 93 -3.09 7.36 -13.87
CA ALA A 93 -3.36 7.68 -12.48
C ALA A 93 -2.06 8.08 -11.78
N THR A 94 -1.96 9.32 -11.32
CA THR A 94 -0.82 9.80 -10.55
C THR A 94 -1.01 9.44 -9.09
N ILE A 95 -0.35 8.37 -8.65
CA ILE A 95 -0.41 7.89 -7.27
C ILE A 95 0.98 8.09 -6.67
N THR A 96 1.08 8.94 -5.65
CA THR A 96 2.37 9.40 -5.08
C THR A 96 2.61 8.92 -3.66
N TYR A 97 1.74 8.10 -3.13
CA TYR A 97 1.81 7.54 -1.78
C TYR A 97 2.01 6.03 -1.80
N PRO A 98 2.56 5.46 -0.73
CA PRO A 98 2.79 4.02 -0.64
C PRO A 98 1.49 3.20 -0.65
N LEU A 99 1.56 2.04 -1.27
CA LEU A 99 0.48 1.07 -1.33
C LEU A 99 0.93 -0.25 -0.70
N VAL A 100 0.01 -0.94 -0.06
CA VAL A 100 0.21 -2.31 0.42
C VAL A 100 -0.08 -3.28 -0.71
N GLN A 101 0.89 -4.15 -1.02
CA GLN A 101 0.70 -5.21 -2.02
C GLN A 101 0.02 -6.42 -1.41
N ILE A 102 -0.97 -6.93 -2.09
CA ILE A 102 -1.74 -8.11 -1.69
C ILE A 102 -1.85 -9.07 -2.87
N ILE A 103 -1.60 -10.36 -2.61
CA ILE A 103 -1.96 -11.44 -3.51
C ILE A 103 -3.01 -12.26 -2.81
N SER A 104 -4.16 -12.40 -3.42
CA SER A 104 -5.30 -13.09 -2.84
C SER A 104 -5.80 -14.23 -3.73
N PHE A 105 -6.20 -15.30 -3.07
CA PHE A 105 -6.92 -16.40 -3.69
C PHE A 105 -8.05 -16.82 -2.74
N TYR A 106 -9.27 -16.82 -3.24
CA TYR A 106 -10.39 -17.29 -2.43
C TYR A 106 -11.44 -18.04 -3.25
N ASP A 107 -12.22 -18.85 -2.55
CA ASP A 107 -13.38 -19.55 -3.08
C ASP A 107 -14.62 -19.19 -2.24
N ASN A 108 -15.45 -18.32 -2.79
CA ASN A 108 -16.66 -17.88 -2.12
C ASN A 108 -17.79 -18.91 -2.25
N ARG A 109 -17.89 -19.80 -1.29
CA ARG A 109 -18.90 -20.87 -1.25
C ARG A 109 -20.34 -20.36 -1.10
N LYS A 110 -20.52 -19.07 -0.80
CA LYS A 110 -21.83 -18.43 -0.69
C LYS A 110 -22.17 -17.61 -1.93
N ALA A 111 -21.30 -17.58 -2.94
CA ALA A 111 -21.51 -16.78 -4.14
C ALA A 111 -22.76 -17.24 -4.91
N LYS A 112 -23.61 -16.27 -5.23
CA LYS A 112 -24.82 -16.44 -6.05
C LYS A 112 -24.91 -15.28 -7.04
N ASN A 113 -24.63 -15.54 -8.31
CA ASN A 113 -24.72 -14.54 -9.39
C ASN A 113 -23.98 -13.21 -9.14
N GLY A 114 -22.93 -13.22 -8.29
CA GLY A 114 -22.10 -12.05 -8.01
C GLY A 114 -20.90 -11.99 -8.97
N TRP A 115 -19.94 -11.12 -8.63
CA TRP A 115 -18.69 -10.92 -9.38
C TRP A 115 -17.97 -12.23 -9.71
N THR A 116 -17.84 -13.13 -8.74
CA THR A 116 -17.16 -14.43 -8.91
C THR A 116 -18.04 -15.52 -9.52
N GLY A 117 -19.27 -15.19 -9.95
CA GLY A 117 -20.26 -16.15 -10.42
C GLY A 117 -20.93 -16.94 -9.28
N THR A 118 -21.73 -17.92 -9.64
CA THR A 118 -22.34 -18.83 -8.67
C THR A 118 -21.34 -19.91 -8.29
N TYR A 119 -21.20 -20.18 -6.99
CA TYR A 119 -20.34 -21.26 -6.49
C TYR A 119 -20.69 -22.61 -7.16
N ASP A 120 -19.67 -23.30 -7.64
CA ASP A 120 -19.79 -24.61 -8.28
C ASP A 120 -19.25 -25.71 -7.35
N PRO A 121 -20.13 -26.47 -6.68
CA PRO A 121 -19.72 -27.55 -5.80
C PRO A 121 -19.19 -28.78 -6.53
N SER A 122 -19.34 -28.87 -7.86
CA SER A 122 -18.83 -29.99 -8.65
C SER A 122 -17.31 -29.93 -8.90
N VAL A 123 -16.73 -28.74 -8.74
CA VAL A 123 -15.26 -28.57 -8.84
C VAL A 123 -14.58 -29.08 -7.59
N PRO A 124 -13.73 -30.11 -7.71
CA PRO A 124 -13.12 -30.75 -6.56
C PRO A 124 -12.08 -29.86 -5.85
N TYR A 125 -11.80 -30.19 -4.59
CA TYR A 125 -10.68 -29.64 -3.83
C TYR A 125 -9.48 -30.59 -3.86
N PRO A 126 -8.24 -30.11 -3.65
CA PRO A 126 -7.91 -28.70 -3.40
C PRO A 126 -8.05 -27.80 -4.63
N LYS A 127 -8.36 -26.52 -4.38
CA LYS A 127 -8.20 -25.44 -5.35
C LYS A 127 -7.00 -24.62 -4.92
N SER A 128 -6.09 -24.30 -5.82
CA SER A 128 -4.85 -23.57 -5.52
C SER A 128 -4.57 -22.47 -6.54
N SER A 129 -3.75 -21.53 -6.14
CA SER A 129 -3.02 -20.62 -6.99
C SER A 129 -1.55 -20.70 -6.56
N ASP A 130 -0.67 -20.98 -7.49
CA ASP A 130 0.73 -21.23 -7.21
C ASP A 130 1.56 -20.01 -7.62
N ILE A 131 2.47 -19.56 -6.74
CA ILE A 131 3.35 -18.42 -6.98
C ILE A 131 4.80 -18.95 -6.97
N ASP A 132 5.52 -18.76 -8.07
CA ASP A 132 6.93 -19.14 -8.15
C ASP A 132 7.81 -18.06 -7.52
N TYR A 133 7.63 -16.79 -7.92
CA TYR A 133 8.38 -15.68 -7.36
C TYR A 133 7.61 -14.36 -7.39
N ILE A 134 8.04 -13.43 -6.53
CA ILE A 134 7.68 -12.02 -6.58
C ILE A 134 8.99 -11.23 -6.61
N ARG A 135 9.10 -10.27 -7.53
CA ARG A 135 10.24 -9.37 -7.65
C ARG A 135 9.76 -7.94 -7.76
N MET A 136 10.39 -7.06 -7.01
CA MET A 136 10.14 -5.62 -7.05
C MET A 136 11.41 -4.92 -7.49
N TYR A 137 11.27 -3.97 -8.40
CA TYR A 137 12.37 -3.18 -8.92
C TYR A 137 12.04 -1.70 -8.74
N LYS A 138 13.03 -0.94 -8.37
CA LYS A 138 12.93 0.51 -8.30
C LYS A 138 13.64 1.11 -9.52
N LYS A 139 12.94 1.97 -10.24
CA LYS A 139 13.58 2.79 -11.27
C LYS A 139 14.57 3.74 -10.58
N ILE A 140 15.80 3.79 -11.10
CA ILE A 140 16.81 4.73 -10.62
C ILE A 140 16.42 6.12 -11.13
N PRO A 141 16.14 7.10 -10.24
CA PRO A 141 15.86 8.46 -10.67
C PRO A 141 17.04 9.10 -11.40
N GLU A 142 16.76 10.08 -12.24
CA GLU A 142 17.81 10.86 -12.90
C GLU A 142 18.72 11.52 -11.85
N GLY A 143 20.03 11.41 -12.05
CA GLY A 143 21.03 11.93 -11.13
C GLY A 143 21.40 11.02 -9.96
N CYS A 144 20.70 9.90 -9.78
CA CYS A 144 21.04 8.87 -8.80
C CYS A 144 21.99 7.82 -9.39
N GLN A 145 22.76 7.14 -8.52
CA GLN A 145 23.66 6.07 -8.93
C GLN A 145 23.13 4.73 -8.45
N ALA A 146 23.20 3.71 -9.31
CA ALA A 146 22.93 2.35 -8.86
C ALA A 146 23.99 1.89 -7.87
N VAL A 147 23.54 1.45 -6.71
CA VAL A 147 24.38 0.84 -5.66
C VAL A 147 23.94 -0.61 -5.51
N PRO A 148 24.85 -1.58 -5.44
CA PRO A 148 24.50 -2.96 -5.15
C PRO A 148 23.66 -3.06 -3.86
N GLU A 149 22.68 -3.96 -3.83
CA GLU A 149 21.75 -4.08 -2.71
C GLU A 149 22.46 -4.26 -1.35
N ASN A 150 23.55 -5.04 -1.33
CA ASN A 150 24.36 -5.26 -0.14
C ASN A 150 25.20 -4.03 0.29
N GLU A 151 25.28 -2.99 -0.54
CA GLU A 151 25.95 -1.72 -0.28
C GLU A 151 24.98 -0.57 -0.06
N LEU A 152 23.68 -0.80 -0.25
CA LEU A 152 22.64 0.18 0.02
C LEU A 152 22.61 0.52 1.52
N ARG A 153 22.54 1.81 1.86
CA ARG A 153 22.52 2.31 3.24
C ARG A 153 21.59 3.50 3.35
N ILE A 154 20.93 3.60 4.49
CA ILE A 154 20.18 4.79 4.87
C ILE A 154 21.21 5.87 5.26
N THR A 155 21.07 7.06 4.67
CA THR A 155 21.89 8.24 4.98
C THR A 155 21.21 9.19 5.95
N SER A 156 19.88 9.31 5.86
CA SER A 156 19.06 10.08 6.80
C SER A 156 17.59 9.67 6.75
N ILE A 157 16.88 9.99 7.82
CA ILE A 157 15.43 9.86 7.93
C ILE A 157 14.89 11.25 8.26
N GLU A 158 13.96 11.76 7.46
CA GLU A 158 13.33 13.04 7.72
C GLU A 158 12.36 12.92 8.90
N PRO A 159 12.41 13.85 9.88
CA PRO A 159 11.42 13.87 10.96
C PRO A 159 10.01 14.14 10.41
N ALA A 160 9.06 13.33 10.79
CA ALA A 160 7.66 13.64 10.59
C ALA A 160 7.24 14.81 11.49
N ARG A 161 6.30 15.64 11.04
CA ARG A 161 5.80 16.80 11.78
C ARG A 161 4.29 16.80 11.81
N LEU A 162 3.75 17.03 13.01
CA LEU A 162 2.32 17.19 13.23
C LEU A 162 2.06 18.48 13.99
N GLN A 163 1.22 19.34 13.44
CA GLN A 163 0.74 20.53 14.12
C GLN A 163 -0.66 20.30 14.65
N VAL A 164 -0.85 20.59 15.92
CA VAL A 164 -2.12 20.44 16.63
C VAL A 164 -2.52 21.80 17.19
N SER A 165 -3.80 22.16 17.09
CA SER A 165 -4.32 23.37 17.75
C SER A 165 -4.74 23.05 19.18
N GLU A 166 -4.45 23.97 20.12
CA GLU A 166 -4.86 23.88 21.53
C GLU A 166 -6.38 23.59 21.64
N GLY A 167 -6.72 22.64 22.49
CA GLY A 167 -8.12 22.24 22.73
C GLY A 167 -8.79 21.43 21.61
N LYS A 168 -8.12 21.20 20.47
CA LYS A 168 -8.61 20.35 19.37
C LYS A 168 -8.09 18.93 19.39
N ALA A 169 -7.03 18.65 20.13
CA ALA A 169 -6.65 17.27 20.42
C ALA A 169 -7.68 16.71 21.41
N THR A 170 -8.78 16.23 20.87
CA THR A 170 -9.82 15.56 21.70
C THR A 170 -9.27 14.19 22.07
N LEU A 171 -8.64 14.14 23.21
CA LEU A 171 -8.23 12.91 23.86
C LEU A 171 -9.52 12.22 24.34
N ARG A 172 -10.14 11.46 23.51
CA ARG A 172 -11.21 10.56 23.91
C ARG A 172 -10.63 9.21 24.22
N ASP A 173 -10.77 8.91 25.44
CA ASP A 173 -10.44 7.69 26.07
C ASP A 173 -11.66 6.80 26.22
N ILE A 174 -11.52 5.52 25.86
CA ILE A 174 -12.37 4.47 26.42
C ILE A 174 -11.80 4.04 27.77
N ASP A 175 -10.49 4.24 27.99
CA ASP A 175 -9.77 3.87 29.23
C ASP A 175 -8.65 4.86 29.64
N GLY A 176 -8.67 6.16 29.27
CA GLY A 176 -7.60 7.12 29.58
C GLY A 176 -6.40 7.13 28.61
N HIS A 177 -6.48 6.44 27.48
CA HIS A 177 -5.36 6.34 26.55
C HIS A 177 -5.65 7.12 25.26
N VAL A 178 -4.66 7.96 24.83
CA VAL A 178 -4.70 8.57 23.50
C VAL A 178 -4.34 7.48 22.50
N THR A 179 -5.29 7.17 21.63
CA THR A 179 -5.04 6.26 20.53
C THR A 179 -4.44 7.02 19.34
N ARG A 180 -3.65 6.31 18.52
CA ARG A 180 -3.07 6.81 17.28
C ARG A 180 -4.13 7.45 16.36
N GLU A 181 -5.32 6.92 16.35
CA GLU A 181 -6.46 7.35 15.54
C GLU A 181 -6.91 8.78 15.84
N LEU A 182 -6.76 9.24 17.08
CA LEU A 182 -7.20 10.58 17.48
C LEU A 182 -6.23 11.69 17.06
N LEU A 183 -4.97 11.39 16.85
CA LEU A 183 -3.95 12.37 16.46
C LEU A 183 -3.64 12.38 14.96
N TYR A 184 -4.19 11.44 14.17
CA TYR A 184 -3.86 11.31 12.75
C TYR A 184 -2.34 11.44 12.49
N THR A 185 -1.56 10.71 13.29
CA THR A 185 -0.11 10.75 13.16
C THR A 185 0.31 10.32 11.75
N PRO A 186 1.30 11.00 11.13
CA PRO A 186 1.81 10.58 9.84
C PRO A 186 2.19 9.10 9.86
N SER A 187 1.73 8.34 8.88
CA SER A 187 2.02 6.90 8.80
C SER A 187 3.36 6.61 8.13
N PHE A 188 4.01 7.64 7.56
CA PHE A 188 5.23 7.53 6.76
C PHE A 188 6.27 8.55 7.14
N VAL A 189 7.54 8.20 6.86
CA VAL A 189 8.68 9.11 6.85
C VAL A 189 9.44 8.97 5.55
N ASN A 190 10.10 10.04 5.10
CA ASN A 190 11.03 10.01 3.99
C ASN A 190 12.36 9.44 4.47
N VAL A 191 12.84 8.40 3.79
CA VAL A 191 14.12 7.74 4.04
C VAL A 191 15.03 7.99 2.85
N HIS A 192 16.19 8.56 3.09
CA HIS A 192 17.22 8.86 2.09
C HIS A 192 18.28 7.77 2.08
N TYR A 193 18.75 7.41 0.89
CA TYR A 193 19.76 6.36 0.69
C TYR A 193 21.02 6.92 0.05
N ASN A 194 22.11 6.16 0.18
CA ASN A 194 23.41 6.51 -0.40
C ASN A 194 23.48 6.45 -1.92
N ASP A 195 22.48 5.90 -2.57
CA ASP A 195 22.30 5.92 -4.02
C ASP A 195 21.61 7.20 -4.54
N GLY A 196 21.28 8.13 -3.61
CA GLY A 196 20.58 9.37 -3.90
C GLY A 196 19.06 9.22 -3.94
N THR A 197 18.53 8.01 -3.76
CA THR A 197 17.07 7.80 -3.77
C THR A 197 16.43 8.15 -2.44
N VAL A 198 15.14 8.52 -2.49
CA VAL A 198 14.30 8.76 -1.33
C VAL A 198 13.06 7.89 -1.44
N THR A 199 12.66 7.25 -0.34
CA THR A 199 11.43 6.46 -0.29
C THR A 199 10.60 6.85 0.92
N GLN A 200 9.28 6.71 0.79
CA GLN A 200 8.39 6.77 1.95
C GLN A 200 8.31 5.39 2.59
N GLN A 201 8.53 5.33 3.88
CA GLN A 201 8.51 4.09 4.66
C GLN A 201 7.51 4.19 5.81
N PHE A 202 6.82 3.11 6.07
CA PHE A 202 5.88 3.00 7.19
C PHE A 202 6.57 3.11 8.53
N VAL A 203 5.90 3.75 9.48
CA VAL A 203 6.38 3.90 10.85
C VAL A 203 5.29 3.52 11.84
N GLU A 204 5.66 2.67 12.79
CA GLU A 204 4.92 2.44 14.01
C GLU A 204 5.47 3.38 15.09
N TRP A 205 4.67 4.38 15.47
CA TRP A 205 5.05 5.32 16.52
C TRP A 205 4.88 4.70 17.91
N GLU A 206 5.81 5.03 18.82
CA GLU A 206 5.65 4.69 20.22
C GLU A 206 4.40 5.37 20.80
N PRO A 207 3.65 4.69 21.69
CA PRO A 207 2.51 5.32 22.34
C PRO A 207 2.98 6.51 23.19
N LEU A 208 2.18 7.58 23.19
CA LEU A 208 2.43 8.74 24.04
C LEU A 208 2.17 8.38 25.51
N ASP A 209 3.09 8.72 26.38
CA ASP A 209 2.87 8.63 27.82
C ASP A 209 1.98 9.79 28.32
N ASP A 210 1.47 9.70 29.56
CA ASP A 210 0.59 10.70 30.16
C ASP A 210 1.21 12.12 30.19
N LYS A 211 2.51 12.22 30.29
CA LYS A 211 3.22 13.51 30.31
C LYS A 211 3.26 14.12 28.91
N ALA A 212 3.58 13.32 27.91
CA ALA A 212 3.56 13.74 26.51
C ALA A 212 2.14 14.16 26.09
N LEU A 213 1.13 13.42 26.53
CA LEU A 213 -0.27 13.73 26.28
C LEU A 213 -0.68 15.10 26.84
N ARG A 214 -0.29 15.41 28.07
CA ARG A 214 -0.56 16.73 28.67
C ARG A 214 0.14 17.85 27.89
N LEU A 215 1.39 17.65 27.48
CA LEU A 215 2.10 18.63 26.67
C LEU A 215 1.45 18.89 25.32
N VAL A 216 0.86 17.87 24.70
CA VAL A 216 0.08 18.03 23.46
C VAL A 216 -1.21 18.83 23.72
N GLN A 217 -1.80 18.72 24.92
CA GLN A 217 -2.99 19.50 25.28
C GLN A 217 -2.69 20.96 25.62
N ASP A 218 -1.58 21.22 26.34
CA ASP A 218 -1.27 22.49 27.01
C ASP A 218 -0.37 23.44 26.22
N ALA A 219 -0.24 23.28 24.92
CA ALA A 219 0.70 23.98 24.06
C ALA A 219 2.17 23.67 24.37
N GLY A 220 2.77 22.82 23.59
CA GLY A 220 4.17 22.40 23.75
C GLY A 220 4.68 21.64 22.52
N THR A 221 5.90 21.14 22.65
CA THR A 221 6.50 20.26 21.65
C THR A 221 6.79 18.91 22.29
N VAL A 222 6.33 17.86 21.63
CA VAL A 222 6.58 16.47 22.02
C VAL A 222 7.35 15.78 20.91
N ILE A 223 8.35 15.01 21.27
CA ILE A 223 9.13 14.16 20.36
C ILE A 223 8.75 12.71 20.65
N VAL A 224 8.34 12.00 19.60
CA VAL A 224 7.97 10.58 19.67
C VAL A 224 8.91 9.80 18.75
N ASN A 225 9.45 8.71 19.27
CA ASN A 225 10.22 7.78 18.45
C ASN A 225 9.28 6.80 17.74
N GLY A 226 9.75 6.29 16.61
CA GLY A 226 9.00 5.32 15.84
C GLY A 226 9.92 4.30 15.17
N LYS A 227 9.38 3.10 15.00
CA LYS A 227 10.05 2.02 14.31
C LYS A 227 9.60 2.00 12.86
N ILE A 228 10.56 2.09 11.94
CA ILE A 228 10.30 1.89 10.51
C ILE A 228 10.03 0.41 10.27
N THR A 229 8.98 0.12 9.51
CA THR A 229 8.59 -1.24 9.12
C THR A 229 8.75 -1.44 7.62
N GLY A 230 8.88 -2.68 7.18
CA GLY A 230 8.94 -3.03 5.75
C GLY A 230 10.33 -2.93 5.11
N LEU A 231 11.37 -2.57 5.87
CA LEU A 231 12.74 -2.62 5.40
C LEU A 231 13.50 -3.81 6.03
N PRO A 232 14.51 -4.36 5.31
CA PRO A 232 15.38 -5.38 5.88
C PRO A 232 16.08 -4.90 7.17
N ASP A 233 16.14 -5.75 8.18
CA ASP A 233 16.75 -5.42 9.49
C ASP A 233 18.20 -4.91 9.38
N GLY A 234 18.94 -5.39 8.38
CA GLY A 234 20.31 -4.96 8.11
C GLY A 234 20.44 -3.49 7.71
N LEU A 235 19.42 -2.95 7.04
CA LEU A 235 19.34 -1.54 6.65
C LEU A 235 18.95 -0.62 7.81
N LEU A 236 18.14 -1.12 8.74
CA LEU A 236 17.57 -0.35 9.85
C LEU A 236 18.46 -0.30 11.10
N LYS A 237 19.60 -0.98 11.11
CA LYS A 237 20.45 -1.09 12.31
C LYS A 237 20.80 0.27 12.90
N GLY A 238 20.17 0.60 14.01
CA GLY A 238 20.39 1.86 14.74
C GLY A 238 19.70 3.08 14.14
N GLN A 239 18.72 2.90 13.26
CA GLN A 239 17.94 3.96 12.64
C GLN A 239 16.53 3.96 13.21
N GLU A 240 16.11 5.12 13.75
CA GLU A 240 14.78 5.34 14.30
C GLU A 240 14.12 6.53 13.61
N ALA A 241 12.81 6.46 13.43
CA ALA A 241 12.03 7.60 12.96
C ALA A 241 11.69 8.52 14.13
N THR A 242 11.54 9.82 13.83
CA THR A 242 11.17 10.83 14.81
C THR A 242 9.91 11.56 14.35
N LEU A 243 8.92 11.68 15.22
CA LEU A 243 7.74 12.53 15.04
C LEU A 243 7.83 13.71 16.00
N ILE A 244 7.71 14.91 15.45
CA ILE A 244 7.66 16.16 16.22
C ILE A 244 6.22 16.67 16.21
N ILE A 245 5.57 16.61 17.36
CA ILE A 245 4.22 17.14 17.56
C ILE A 245 4.36 18.53 18.18
N THR A 246 3.83 19.55 17.54
CA THR A 246 3.81 20.91 18.03
C THR A 246 2.39 21.40 18.20
N THR A 247 2.02 21.81 19.41
CA THR A 247 0.71 22.38 19.70
C THR A 247 0.81 23.90 19.70
N THR A 248 0.02 24.55 18.87
CA THR A 248 -0.05 26.01 18.81
C THR A 248 -1.22 26.52 19.63
N LYS A 249 -1.01 27.61 20.38
CA LYS A 249 -2.08 28.32 21.09
C LYS A 249 -3.09 28.89 20.10
N ASN A 250 -4.36 28.84 20.47
CA ASN A 250 -5.38 29.63 19.80
C ASN A 250 -5.25 31.07 20.30
N ASP A 251 -5.03 31.99 19.37
CA ASP A 251 -5.08 33.45 19.66
C ASP A 251 -6.52 33.89 19.99
#